data_e0b38884732e58fe46834b49c229ef7d
#
_entry.id   e0b38884732e58fe46834b49c229ef7d
#
_cell.length_a   1.000
_cell.length_b   1.000
_cell.length_c   1.000
_cell.angle_alpha   90.00
_cell.angle_beta   90.00
_cell.angle_gamma   90.00
#
_symmetry.space_group_name_H-M   'P 1'
#
loop_
_entity.id
_entity.type
_entity.pdbx_description
1 polymer ?
#
loop_
_entity_poly.entity_id
_entity_poly.type
_entity_poly.pdbx_seq_one_letter_code
_entity_poly.pdbx_strand_id
1 'polypeptide(L)'
;MGTQFEPGCPRFARRAAIGKALGVAEIPPPRQVTRGRRWIRDGVRGVELTWNDTSAWLLTPQDAIHPLPAILLMHGHDGVKFYGKEKVADGPDGVAPGIAALREHGYDGTAPAAGLVAAGFAVLVHDVFPWGSRRVPWEQLPERARRAGAHLEGLQQYEAAAREHEHGLAKVAALRGTSLAGRILTEDLTALHVLSACAEVDPDRIATAGFSGGGARVAHLLASSDRLRAGVITASMSTYADIADGHADDTSWLMITAGLPAVCDWPEIAGSAAPTPLLVQFAEQDSHFGPTGMRDAEASLRRDYGNSTMLLTQWFSEPHRFTAAMQDAAANWLSLHV
;
A
#
# COMPACT_ATOMS: atom_id res chain seq x y z
N MET A 1 -19.39 11.81 -14.02
CA MET A 1 -18.74 11.59 -15.34
C MET A 1 -18.86 10.12 -15.68
N GLY A 2 -19.29 9.74 -16.90
CA GLY A 2 -19.32 8.34 -17.30
C GLY A 2 -17.90 7.81 -17.51
N THR A 3 -17.65 6.53 -17.16
CA THR A 3 -16.37 5.86 -17.43
C THR A 3 -16.21 5.62 -18.93
N GLN A 4 -14.97 5.56 -19.42
CA GLN A 4 -14.65 5.33 -20.82
C GLN A 4 -14.99 3.90 -21.30
N PHE A 5 -15.11 2.97 -20.37
CA PHE A 5 -15.35 1.57 -20.67
C PHE A 5 -16.76 1.15 -20.27
N GLU A 6 -17.45 0.49 -21.21
CA GLU A 6 -18.72 -0.15 -20.95
C GLU A 6 -18.58 -1.39 -20.05
N PRO A 7 -19.63 -1.77 -19.30
CA PRO A 7 -19.64 -3.04 -18.58
C PRO A 7 -19.34 -4.19 -19.56
N GLY A 8 -18.28 -4.98 -19.26
CA GLY A 8 -17.83 -6.07 -20.12
C GLY A 8 -16.59 -5.76 -20.98
N CYS A 9 -15.99 -4.57 -20.86
CA CYS A 9 -14.70 -4.31 -21.47
C CYS A 9 -13.68 -5.37 -21.04
N PRO A 10 -12.87 -5.95 -21.97
CA PRO A 10 -11.84 -6.92 -21.60
C PRO A 10 -10.90 -6.35 -20.51
N ARG A 11 -10.76 -7.07 -19.40
CA ARG A 11 -9.92 -6.66 -18.24
C ARG A 11 -8.52 -6.24 -18.63
N PHE A 12 -7.93 -6.92 -19.61
CA PHE A 12 -6.61 -6.59 -20.14
C PHE A 12 -6.56 -5.15 -20.70
N ALA A 13 -7.59 -4.73 -21.42
CA ALA A 13 -7.67 -3.36 -21.95
C ALA A 13 -7.83 -2.34 -20.81
N ARG A 14 -8.62 -2.65 -19.78
CA ARG A 14 -8.77 -1.80 -18.60
C ARG A 14 -7.45 -1.65 -17.85
N ARG A 15 -6.72 -2.72 -17.59
CA ARG A 15 -5.40 -2.69 -16.92
C ARG A 15 -4.37 -1.88 -17.70
N ALA A 16 -4.32 -2.03 -19.00
CA ALA A 16 -3.42 -1.23 -19.86
C ALA A 16 -3.77 0.27 -19.80
N ALA A 17 -5.07 0.61 -19.80
CA ALA A 17 -5.52 1.99 -19.70
C ALA A 17 -5.25 2.58 -18.30
N ILE A 18 -5.42 1.80 -17.21
CA ILE A 18 -5.04 2.18 -15.85
C ILE A 18 -3.54 2.51 -15.80
N GLY A 19 -2.67 1.62 -16.26
CA GLY A 19 -1.22 1.83 -16.29
C GLY A 19 -0.84 3.09 -17.06
N LYS A 20 -1.48 3.33 -18.20
CA LYS A 20 -1.27 4.56 -19.00
C LYS A 20 -1.73 5.81 -18.25
N ALA A 21 -2.90 5.80 -17.60
CA ALA A 21 -3.41 6.94 -16.84
C ALA A 21 -2.53 7.26 -15.61
N LEU A 22 -2.02 6.23 -14.94
CA LEU A 22 -1.05 6.40 -13.84
C LEU A 22 0.29 6.94 -14.33
N GLY A 23 0.61 6.80 -15.62
CA GLY A 23 1.89 7.19 -16.19
C GLY A 23 3.05 6.31 -15.69
N VAL A 24 2.79 5.01 -15.55
CA VAL A 24 3.82 4.04 -15.14
C VAL A 24 4.77 3.80 -16.30
N ALA A 25 6.07 4.04 -16.07
CA ALA A 25 7.12 3.73 -17.02
C ALA A 25 7.48 2.24 -16.96
N GLU A 26 8.11 1.74 -18.02
CA GLU A 26 8.74 0.42 -17.99
C GLU A 26 9.81 0.36 -16.90
N ILE A 27 9.74 -0.66 -16.05
CA ILE A 27 10.55 -0.75 -14.84
C ILE A 27 11.64 -1.79 -15.06
N PRO A 28 12.89 -1.37 -15.25
CA PRO A 28 13.99 -2.32 -15.21
C PRO A 28 14.18 -2.85 -13.78
N PRO A 29 14.51 -4.13 -13.60
CA PRO A 29 14.88 -4.65 -12.29
C PRO A 29 16.05 -3.83 -11.73
N PRO A 30 16.15 -3.71 -10.39
CA PRO A 30 17.26 -2.98 -9.79
C PRO A 30 18.58 -3.64 -10.15
N ARG A 31 19.60 -2.84 -10.50
CA ARG A 31 20.90 -3.34 -10.95
C ARG A 31 21.60 -4.17 -9.85
N GLN A 32 21.34 -3.82 -8.60
CA GLN A 32 21.95 -4.49 -7.45
C GLN A 32 21.02 -4.36 -6.24
N VAL A 33 20.90 -5.45 -5.49
CA VAL A 33 20.28 -5.48 -4.15
C VAL A 33 21.37 -5.81 -3.14
N THR A 34 21.56 -4.91 -2.18
CA THR A 34 22.55 -5.11 -1.09
C THR A 34 21.83 -5.62 0.15
N ARG A 35 22.44 -6.61 0.81
CA ARG A 35 21.99 -7.14 2.11
C ARG A 35 22.83 -6.50 3.21
N GLY A 36 22.16 -5.83 4.15
CA GLY A 36 22.75 -5.13 5.27
C GLY A 36 22.69 -5.91 6.59
N ARG A 37 22.34 -5.20 7.66
CA ARG A 37 22.23 -5.76 9.02
C ARG A 37 21.25 -6.93 9.07
N ARG A 38 21.55 -7.90 9.95
CA ARG A 38 20.67 -9.02 10.27
C ARG A 38 20.37 -8.98 11.76
N TRP A 39 19.15 -9.37 12.12
CA TRP A 39 18.73 -9.47 13.52
C TRP A 39 17.78 -10.63 13.74
N ILE A 40 17.61 -10.98 15.01
CA ILE A 40 16.56 -11.89 15.46
C ILE A 40 15.87 -11.20 16.64
N ARG A 41 14.54 -11.16 16.61
CA ARG A 41 13.73 -10.60 17.68
C ARG A 41 12.35 -11.31 17.69
N ASP A 42 11.92 -11.74 18.87
CA ASP A 42 10.59 -12.33 19.10
C ASP A 42 10.21 -13.41 18.08
N GLY A 43 11.16 -14.29 17.75
CA GLY A 43 10.96 -15.38 16.78
C GLY A 43 10.99 -14.92 15.30
N VAL A 44 11.25 -13.66 15.03
CA VAL A 44 11.40 -13.09 13.69
C VAL A 44 12.88 -12.92 13.34
N ARG A 45 13.30 -13.46 12.21
CA ARG A 45 14.59 -13.16 11.58
C ARG A 45 14.41 -12.04 10.57
N GLY A 46 15.16 -10.96 10.70
CA GLY A 46 15.15 -9.84 9.78
C GLY A 46 16.47 -9.64 9.05
N VAL A 47 16.41 -9.11 7.85
CA VAL A 47 17.56 -8.62 7.08
C VAL A 47 17.22 -7.31 6.38
N GLU A 48 18.12 -6.34 6.47
CA GLU A 48 18.02 -5.10 5.68
C GLU A 48 18.35 -5.38 4.22
N LEU A 49 17.52 -4.85 3.32
CA LEU A 49 17.78 -4.81 1.89
C LEU A 49 17.81 -3.35 1.43
N THR A 50 18.70 -3.04 0.48
CA THR A 50 18.76 -1.72 -0.15
C THR A 50 18.92 -1.84 -1.65
N TRP A 51 18.19 -1.01 -2.39
CA TRP A 51 18.30 -0.85 -3.86
C TRP A 51 17.82 0.54 -4.27
N ASN A 52 18.44 1.17 -5.24
CA ASN A 52 18.01 2.45 -5.80
C ASN A 52 17.59 3.50 -4.73
N ASP A 53 18.37 3.65 -3.66
CA ASP A 53 18.09 4.50 -2.48
C ASP A 53 16.87 4.06 -1.63
N THR A 54 16.23 2.95 -1.96
CA THR A 54 15.16 2.35 -1.16
C THR A 54 15.74 1.46 -0.07
N SER A 55 15.27 1.64 1.16
CA SER A 55 15.52 0.71 2.27
C SER A 55 14.30 -0.16 2.51
N ALA A 56 14.53 -1.43 2.78
CA ALA A 56 13.51 -2.43 3.05
C ALA A 56 13.97 -3.41 4.13
N TRP A 57 13.00 -4.12 4.72
CA TRP A 57 13.23 -5.24 5.62
C TRP A 57 12.56 -6.49 5.07
N LEU A 58 13.33 -7.57 4.92
CA LEU A 58 12.81 -8.91 4.68
C LEU A 58 12.78 -9.65 6.01
N LEU A 59 11.59 -10.06 6.42
CA LEU A 59 11.31 -10.73 7.68
C LEU A 59 10.85 -12.15 7.41
N THR A 60 11.35 -13.12 8.18
CA THR A 60 10.95 -14.53 8.09
C THR A 60 10.81 -15.12 9.50
N PRO A 61 10.06 -16.21 9.68
CA PRO A 61 10.13 -16.98 10.92
C PRO A 61 11.58 -17.41 11.18
N GLN A 62 12.03 -17.35 12.43
CA GLN A 62 13.43 -17.62 12.80
C GLN A 62 13.91 -19.01 12.34
N ASP A 63 13.06 -20.02 12.50
CA ASP A 63 13.40 -21.43 12.26
C ASP A 63 12.78 -21.98 10.96
N ALA A 64 12.39 -21.08 10.04
CA ALA A 64 11.72 -21.49 8.81
C ALA A 64 12.64 -22.26 7.87
N ILE A 65 12.03 -23.23 7.18
CA ILE A 65 12.64 -23.94 6.05
C ILE A 65 12.22 -23.21 4.77
N HIS A 66 13.18 -22.76 3.98
CA HIS A 66 12.95 -22.01 2.74
C HIS A 66 12.79 -22.93 1.51
N PRO A 67 12.13 -22.47 0.42
CA PRO A 67 11.48 -21.16 0.24
C PRO A 67 10.09 -21.08 0.89
N LEU A 68 9.68 -19.87 1.27
CA LEU A 68 8.41 -19.58 1.93
C LEU A 68 7.43 -18.85 0.99
N PRO A 69 6.10 -19.03 1.18
CA PRO A 69 5.14 -18.07 0.64
C PRO A 69 5.45 -16.66 1.17
N ALA A 70 5.17 -15.63 0.39
CA ALA A 70 5.62 -14.29 0.75
C ALA A 70 4.53 -13.24 0.61
N ILE A 71 4.63 -12.20 1.45
CA ILE A 71 3.77 -11.03 1.41
C ILE A 71 4.61 -9.79 1.16
N LEU A 72 4.25 -9.04 0.12
CA LEU A 72 4.69 -7.65 -0.03
C LEU A 72 3.72 -6.78 0.76
N LEU A 73 4.13 -6.37 1.97
CA LEU A 73 3.29 -5.59 2.88
C LEU A 73 3.51 -4.10 2.66
N MET A 74 2.45 -3.39 2.33
CA MET A 74 2.45 -1.96 2.04
C MET A 74 2.14 -1.14 3.28
N HIS A 75 3.06 -0.27 3.70
CA HIS A 75 2.76 0.72 4.74
C HIS A 75 1.77 1.77 4.23
N GLY A 76 0.97 2.33 5.13
CA GLY A 76 -0.02 3.37 4.85
C GLY A 76 0.58 4.77 4.69
N HIS A 77 -0.30 5.73 4.36
CA HIS A 77 0.02 7.15 4.37
C HIS A 77 0.16 7.65 5.83
N ASP A 78 -0.83 7.37 6.67
CA ASP A 78 -0.92 7.63 8.11
C ASP A 78 -0.62 9.10 8.51
N GLY A 79 -0.64 10.04 7.57
CA GLY A 79 -0.26 11.44 7.82
C GLY A 79 1.22 11.65 8.19
N VAL A 80 2.02 10.60 8.21
CA VAL A 80 3.42 10.59 8.65
C VAL A 80 4.33 10.15 7.52
N LYS A 81 5.26 11.02 7.08
CA LYS A 81 6.22 10.74 5.99
C LYS A 81 7.64 10.49 6.47
N PHE A 82 7.96 10.88 7.69
CA PHE A 82 9.30 10.63 8.26
C PHE A 82 9.60 9.13 8.36
N TYR A 83 8.58 8.34 8.64
CA TYR A 83 8.62 6.89 8.71
C TYR A 83 7.86 6.27 7.54
N GLY A 84 8.30 5.08 7.11
CA GLY A 84 7.66 4.25 6.10
C GLY A 84 7.43 2.84 6.63
N LYS A 85 8.35 1.92 6.35
CA LYS A 85 8.31 0.51 6.78
C LYS A 85 8.23 0.33 8.29
N GLU A 86 8.74 1.27 9.08
CA GLU A 86 8.69 1.27 10.55
C GLU A 86 7.26 1.27 11.10
N LYS A 87 6.29 1.75 10.33
CA LYS A 87 4.87 1.79 10.73
C LYS A 87 4.28 0.39 10.91
N VAL A 88 4.70 -0.55 10.08
CA VAL A 88 4.09 -1.90 9.96
C VAL A 88 5.04 -3.04 10.29
N ALA A 89 6.32 -2.75 10.58
CA ALA A 89 7.33 -3.75 10.90
C ALA A 89 8.35 -3.23 11.93
N ASP A 90 8.99 -4.13 12.66
CA ASP A 90 10.08 -3.82 13.59
C ASP A 90 11.42 -4.08 12.94
N GLY A 91 12.29 -3.07 13.04
CA GLY A 91 13.64 -3.12 12.51
C GLY A 91 14.68 -3.62 13.52
N PRO A 92 15.96 -3.57 13.13
CA PRO A 92 17.07 -4.02 13.99
C PRO A 92 17.19 -3.22 15.29
N ASP A 93 16.76 -1.96 15.29
CA ASP A 93 16.86 -1.06 16.45
C ASP A 93 15.57 -1.03 17.31
N GLY A 94 14.59 -1.90 16.98
CA GLY A 94 13.28 -1.94 17.67
C GLY A 94 12.28 -0.93 17.14
N VAL A 95 11.32 -0.58 17.99
CA VAL A 95 10.26 0.38 17.66
C VAL A 95 10.83 1.79 17.59
N ALA A 96 10.69 2.47 16.46
CA ALA A 96 11.18 3.82 16.28
C ALA A 96 10.42 4.83 17.16
N PRO A 97 11.03 5.94 17.58
CA PRO A 97 10.37 6.99 18.36
C PRO A 97 9.12 7.51 17.62
N GLY A 98 7.99 7.63 18.33
CA GLY A 98 6.71 8.08 17.77
C GLY A 98 5.90 7.00 17.02
N ILE A 99 6.50 5.86 16.66
CA ILE A 99 5.78 4.76 16.01
C ILE A 99 4.84 4.03 16.97
N ALA A 100 5.20 3.91 18.24
CA ALA A 100 4.32 3.27 19.23
C ALA A 100 2.95 3.96 19.32
N ALA A 101 2.91 5.28 19.39
CA ALA A 101 1.67 6.05 19.42
C ALA A 101 0.87 5.93 18.09
N LEU A 102 1.56 5.93 16.94
CA LEU A 102 0.93 5.71 15.64
C LEU A 102 0.28 4.32 15.57
N ARG A 103 0.99 3.28 16.01
CA ARG A 103 0.46 1.91 16.02
C ARG A 103 -0.69 1.74 17.00
N GLU A 104 -0.61 2.35 18.19
CA GLU A 104 -1.71 2.34 19.16
C GLU A 104 -2.99 2.91 18.57
N HIS A 105 -2.85 4.00 17.80
CA HIS A 105 -3.98 4.65 17.17
C HIS A 105 -4.52 3.87 15.97
N GLY A 106 -3.66 3.38 15.06
CA GLY A 106 -4.04 2.84 13.76
C GLY A 106 -3.97 1.32 13.63
N TYR A 107 -3.25 0.61 14.53
CA TYR A 107 -2.91 -0.81 14.37
C TYR A 107 -3.02 -1.62 15.68
N ASP A 108 -3.79 -1.15 16.66
CA ASP A 108 -3.92 -1.77 18.00
C ASP A 108 -2.56 -2.06 18.68
N GLY A 109 -1.61 -1.14 18.56
CA GLY A 109 -0.28 -1.24 19.14
C GLY A 109 0.64 -2.27 18.47
N THR A 110 0.17 -2.98 17.44
CA THR A 110 0.91 -4.08 16.81
C THR A 110 1.76 -3.61 15.61
N ALA A 111 2.70 -4.46 15.19
CA ALA A 111 3.35 -4.40 13.90
C ALA A 111 2.74 -5.48 12.99
N PRO A 112 1.90 -5.16 11.99
CA PRO A 112 1.21 -6.17 11.17
C PRO A 112 2.12 -7.21 10.53
N ALA A 113 3.36 -6.84 10.21
CA ALA A 113 4.34 -7.77 9.66
C ALA A 113 4.63 -8.95 10.61
N ALA A 114 4.62 -8.73 11.94
CA ALA A 114 4.90 -9.79 12.91
C ALA A 114 3.82 -10.89 12.88
N GLY A 115 2.54 -10.51 12.77
CA GLY A 115 1.43 -11.47 12.64
C GLY A 115 1.53 -12.31 11.36
N LEU A 116 1.89 -11.69 10.24
CA LEU A 116 2.11 -12.40 8.97
C LEU A 116 3.32 -13.36 9.04
N VAL A 117 4.41 -12.95 9.68
CA VAL A 117 5.57 -13.84 9.92
C VAL A 117 5.19 -15.00 10.81
N ALA A 118 4.42 -14.76 11.88
CA ALA A 118 3.91 -15.82 12.75
C ALA A 118 2.99 -16.81 12.02
N ALA A 119 2.27 -16.35 10.99
CA ALA A 119 1.48 -17.20 10.09
C ALA A 119 2.32 -17.98 9.05
N GLY A 120 3.65 -17.84 9.07
CA GLY A 120 4.57 -18.62 8.24
C GLY A 120 5.02 -17.95 6.94
N PHE A 121 4.71 -16.67 6.73
CA PHE A 121 5.11 -15.95 5.54
C PHE A 121 6.50 -15.31 5.66
N ALA A 122 7.21 -15.23 4.54
CA ALA A 122 8.24 -14.22 4.37
C ALA A 122 7.56 -12.87 4.08
N VAL A 123 7.96 -11.80 4.77
CA VAL A 123 7.33 -10.48 4.61
C VAL A 123 8.38 -9.46 4.18
N LEU A 124 8.19 -8.83 3.03
CA LEU A 124 8.97 -7.68 2.61
C LEU A 124 8.18 -6.39 2.89
N VAL A 125 8.81 -5.48 3.62
CA VAL A 125 8.30 -4.12 3.81
C VAL A 125 9.36 -3.14 3.31
N HIS A 126 8.98 -2.22 2.42
CA HIS A 126 9.91 -1.25 1.85
C HIS A 126 9.38 0.16 1.96
N ASP A 127 10.29 1.11 2.01
CA ASP A 127 9.96 2.53 1.88
C ASP A 127 9.67 2.89 0.43
N VAL A 128 8.70 3.77 0.20
CA VAL A 128 8.44 4.38 -1.10
C VAL A 128 8.51 5.90 -1.01
N PHE A 129 8.78 6.54 -2.13
CA PHE A 129 8.73 8.01 -2.21
C PHE A 129 7.31 8.52 -1.92
N PRO A 130 7.14 9.54 -1.04
CA PRO A 130 8.14 10.26 -0.27
C PRO A 130 8.16 9.88 1.23
N TRP A 131 8.25 8.60 1.60
CA TRP A 131 8.25 8.08 2.98
C TRP A 131 9.58 7.43 3.38
N GLY A 132 9.86 7.45 4.68
CA GLY A 132 10.97 6.73 5.29
C GLY A 132 12.33 7.13 4.71
N SER A 133 13.13 6.17 4.25
CA SER A 133 14.41 6.42 3.58
C SER A 133 14.25 7.17 2.25
N ARG A 134 13.06 7.15 1.66
CA ARG A 134 12.72 7.83 0.40
C ARG A 134 12.13 9.23 0.61
N ARG A 135 12.02 9.69 1.88
CA ARG A 135 11.48 11.01 2.20
C ARG A 135 12.36 12.13 1.63
N VAL A 136 11.76 13.26 1.37
CA VAL A 136 12.51 14.46 0.96
C VAL A 136 13.23 15.04 2.19
N PRO A 137 14.56 15.19 2.17
CA PRO A 137 15.30 15.80 3.26
C PRO A 137 14.79 17.23 3.55
N TRP A 138 14.83 17.64 4.83
CA TRP A 138 14.36 18.97 5.26
C TRP A 138 14.95 20.12 4.44
N GLU A 139 16.23 20.04 4.12
CA GLU A 139 16.96 21.06 3.39
C GLU A 139 16.51 21.19 1.93
N GLN A 140 15.93 20.12 1.39
CA GLN A 140 15.41 20.07 0.01
C GLN A 140 13.94 20.40 -0.09
N LEU A 141 13.23 20.52 1.05
CA LEU A 141 11.84 20.98 1.05
C LEU A 141 11.76 22.44 0.57
N PRO A 142 10.80 22.78 -0.30
CA PRO A 142 10.57 24.16 -0.70
C PRO A 142 10.31 25.07 0.51
N GLU A 143 10.72 26.34 0.43
CA GLU A 143 10.53 27.30 1.53
C GLU A 143 9.04 27.44 1.93
N ARG A 144 8.14 27.43 0.96
CA ARG A 144 6.68 27.43 1.22
C ARG A 144 6.27 26.25 2.10
N ALA A 145 6.75 25.05 1.80
CA ALA A 145 6.45 23.86 2.59
C ALA A 145 7.03 23.96 4.01
N ARG A 146 8.31 24.41 4.15
CA ARG A 146 8.94 24.60 5.46
C ARG A 146 8.19 25.62 6.33
N ARG A 147 7.61 26.65 5.73
CA ARG A 147 6.78 27.64 6.47
C ARG A 147 5.55 27.02 7.13
N ALA A 148 4.96 25.97 6.57
CA ALA A 148 3.83 25.28 7.18
C ALA A 148 4.17 24.67 8.55
N GLY A 149 5.42 24.24 8.76
CA GLY A 149 5.91 23.71 10.03
C GLY A 149 6.66 24.71 10.90
N ALA A 150 6.77 26.01 10.51
CA ALA A 150 7.66 26.97 11.16
C ALA A 150 7.37 27.23 12.65
N HIS A 151 6.15 26.96 13.10
CA HIS A 151 5.70 27.12 14.49
C HIS A 151 5.74 25.82 15.31
N LEU A 152 6.23 24.74 14.71
CA LEU A 152 6.33 23.41 15.29
C LEU A 152 7.79 23.00 15.43
N GLU A 153 8.05 21.93 16.16
CA GLU A 153 9.40 21.39 16.38
C GLU A 153 9.48 19.91 16.04
N GLY A 154 10.70 19.42 15.78
CA GLY A 154 11.03 18.01 15.60
C GLY A 154 10.20 17.33 14.52
N LEU A 155 9.61 16.19 14.85
CA LEU A 155 8.84 15.38 13.91
C LEU A 155 7.60 16.12 13.40
N GLN A 156 6.89 16.84 14.27
CA GLN A 156 5.68 17.58 13.90
C GLN A 156 5.98 18.69 12.88
N GLN A 157 7.12 19.36 13.02
CA GLN A 157 7.60 20.35 12.06
C GLN A 157 7.81 19.73 10.68
N TYR A 158 8.51 18.59 10.65
CA TYR A 158 8.75 17.87 9.40
C TYR A 158 7.44 17.41 8.74
N GLU A 159 6.52 16.82 9.50
CA GLU A 159 5.27 16.28 8.95
C GLU A 159 4.36 17.39 8.37
N ALA A 160 4.26 18.53 9.04
CA ALA A 160 3.50 19.68 8.52
C ALA A 160 4.09 20.18 7.18
N ALA A 161 5.41 20.29 7.09
CA ALA A 161 6.09 20.69 5.87
C ALA A 161 5.97 19.63 4.76
N ALA A 162 6.11 18.35 5.09
CA ALA A 162 6.00 17.25 4.13
C ALA A 162 4.58 17.08 3.58
N ARG A 163 3.55 17.33 4.40
CA ARG A 163 2.14 17.36 3.98
C ARG A 163 1.89 18.47 2.94
N GLU A 164 2.33 19.69 3.21
CA GLU A 164 2.22 20.80 2.25
C GLU A 164 3.00 20.50 0.96
N HIS A 165 4.19 19.90 1.07
CA HIS A 165 5.02 19.57 -0.08
C HIS A 165 4.40 18.50 -0.99
N GLU A 166 3.62 17.57 -0.46
CA GLU A 166 2.99 16.48 -1.23
C GLU A 166 2.12 17.01 -2.37
N HIS A 167 1.38 18.11 -2.14
CA HIS A 167 0.61 18.77 -3.19
C HIS A 167 1.50 19.31 -4.33
N GLY A 168 2.69 19.80 -3.99
CA GLY A 168 3.70 20.20 -4.96
C GLY A 168 4.25 19.01 -5.76
N LEU A 169 4.52 17.91 -5.09
CA LEU A 169 4.99 16.66 -5.73
C LEU A 169 3.96 16.10 -6.72
N ALA A 170 2.68 16.09 -6.35
CA ALA A 170 1.59 15.66 -7.23
C ALA A 170 1.49 16.54 -8.48
N LYS A 171 1.58 17.87 -8.33
CA LYS A 171 1.61 18.80 -9.48
C LYS A 171 2.81 18.59 -10.39
N VAL A 172 4.00 18.37 -9.83
CA VAL A 172 5.21 18.10 -10.62
C VAL A 172 5.09 16.77 -11.35
N ALA A 173 4.52 15.74 -10.72
CA ALA A 173 4.26 14.46 -11.39
C ALA A 173 3.32 14.65 -12.59
N ALA A 174 2.21 15.38 -12.43
CA ALA A 174 1.28 15.68 -13.51
C ALA A 174 1.93 16.45 -14.66
N LEU A 175 2.79 17.46 -14.38
CA LEU A 175 3.55 18.17 -15.41
C LEU A 175 4.52 17.27 -16.20
N ARG A 176 4.95 16.15 -15.61
CA ARG A 176 5.84 15.17 -16.24
C ARG A 176 5.08 14.04 -16.94
N GLY A 177 3.76 14.12 -17.04
CA GLY A 177 2.92 13.10 -17.67
C GLY A 177 2.78 11.82 -16.87
N THR A 178 3.01 11.88 -15.54
CA THR A 178 2.79 10.78 -14.60
C THR A 178 1.93 11.23 -13.43
N SER A 179 1.75 10.39 -12.43
CA SER A 179 1.10 10.74 -11.17
C SER A 179 1.98 10.38 -9.97
N LEU A 180 1.66 10.91 -8.79
CA LEU A 180 2.34 10.49 -7.57
C LEU A 180 2.10 8.99 -7.32
N ALA A 181 0.86 8.52 -7.54
CA ALA A 181 0.51 7.11 -7.47
C ALA A 181 1.30 6.25 -8.47
N GLY A 182 1.46 6.71 -9.72
CA GLY A 182 2.24 6.00 -10.74
C GLY A 182 3.72 5.90 -10.39
N ARG A 183 4.30 6.95 -9.80
CA ARG A 183 5.66 6.91 -9.28
C ARG A 183 5.82 5.88 -8.15
N ILE A 184 4.89 5.87 -7.20
CA ILE A 184 4.90 4.93 -6.07
C ILE A 184 4.72 3.50 -6.60
N LEU A 185 3.78 3.27 -7.50
CA LEU A 185 3.57 1.97 -8.13
C LEU A 185 4.83 1.45 -8.84
N THR A 186 5.62 2.33 -9.46
CA THR A 186 6.92 1.98 -10.04
C THR A 186 7.88 1.40 -8.99
N GLU A 187 7.91 2.01 -7.79
CA GLU A 187 8.73 1.52 -6.69
C GLU A 187 8.17 0.21 -6.09
N ASP A 188 6.84 0.05 -6.03
CA ASP A 188 6.18 -1.18 -5.58
C ASP A 188 6.43 -2.37 -6.53
N LEU A 189 6.36 -2.16 -7.84
CA LEU A 189 6.69 -3.16 -8.83
C LEU A 189 8.18 -3.56 -8.76
N THR A 190 9.07 -2.61 -8.48
CA THR A 190 10.49 -2.89 -8.23
C THR A 190 10.66 -3.75 -6.98
N ALA A 191 9.95 -3.43 -5.89
CA ALA A 191 9.99 -4.21 -4.66
C ALA A 191 9.43 -5.63 -4.85
N LEU A 192 8.37 -5.80 -5.64
CA LEU A 192 7.84 -7.12 -6.01
C LEU A 192 8.89 -7.94 -6.77
N HIS A 193 9.64 -7.31 -7.68
CA HIS A 193 10.74 -7.97 -8.39
C HIS A 193 11.85 -8.39 -7.42
N VAL A 194 12.25 -7.50 -6.49
CA VAL A 194 13.25 -7.82 -5.45
C VAL A 194 12.79 -8.98 -4.60
N LEU A 195 11.53 -8.96 -4.12
CA LEU A 195 10.97 -10.02 -3.30
C LEU A 195 11.00 -11.37 -4.02
N SER A 196 10.57 -11.41 -5.28
CA SER A 196 10.54 -12.63 -6.08
C SER A 196 11.93 -13.21 -6.39
N ALA A 197 12.99 -12.42 -6.24
CA ALA A 197 14.38 -12.83 -6.44
C ALA A 197 15.10 -13.24 -5.12
N CYS A 198 14.43 -13.11 -3.97
CA CYS A 198 15.02 -13.51 -2.69
C CYS A 198 15.01 -15.03 -2.55
N ALA A 199 16.15 -15.61 -2.13
CA ALA A 199 16.28 -17.05 -1.95
C ALA A 199 15.36 -17.63 -0.85
N GLU A 200 14.89 -16.79 0.05
CA GLU A 200 13.95 -17.12 1.12
C GLU A 200 12.51 -17.27 0.63
N VAL A 201 12.20 -16.88 -0.60
CA VAL A 201 10.84 -16.71 -1.13
C VAL A 201 10.55 -17.69 -2.24
N ASP A 202 9.37 -18.30 -2.20
CA ASP A 202 8.79 -18.99 -3.34
C ASP A 202 8.17 -17.96 -4.30
N PRO A 203 8.75 -17.72 -5.49
CA PRO A 203 8.30 -16.69 -6.41
C PRO A 203 6.91 -16.93 -7.00
N ASP A 204 6.42 -18.17 -6.91
CA ASP A 204 5.08 -18.56 -7.37
C ASP A 204 4.01 -18.40 -6.30
N ARG A 205 4.39 -18.03 -5.07
CA ARG A 205 3.52 -17.90 -3.91
C ARG A 205 3.69 -16.53 -3.24
N ILE A 206 3.43 -15.45 -3.99
CA ILE A 206 3.53 -14.08 -3.51
C ILE A 206 2.15 -13.42 -3.49
N ALA A 207 1.78 -12.80 -2.37
CA ALA A 207 0.62 -11.93 -2.24
C ALA A 207 1.02 -10.54 -1.76
N THR A 208 0.03 -9.65 -1.67
CA THR A 208 0.22 -8.28 -1.18
C THR A 208 -0.89 -7.91 -0.21
N ALA A 209 -0.57 -7.09 0.79
CA ALA A 209 -1.53 -6.60 1.78
C ALA A 209 -1.22 -5.16 2.16
N GLY A 210 -2.25 -4.39 2.50
CA GLY A 210 -2.08 -3.02 2.94
C GLY A 210 -3.35 -2.40 3.52
N PHE A 211 -3.14 -1.46 4.44
CA PHE A 211 -4.16 -0.67 5.10
C PHE A 211 -4.11 0.78 4.59
N SER A 212 -5.28 1.43 4.42
CA SER A 212 -5.38 2.83 4.06
C SER A 212 -4.61 3.14 2.74
N GLY A 213 -3.68 4.08 2.76
CA GLY A 213 -2.77 4.32 1.63
C GLY A 213 -2.01 3.07 1.17
N GLY A 214 -1.71 2.13 2.07
CA GLY A 214 -1.17 0.82 1.72
C GLY A 214 -2.16 -0.03 0.91
N GLY A 215 -3.45 0.03 1.24
CA GLY A 215 -4.52 -0.63 0.46
C GLY A 215 -4.67 -0.04 -0.94
N ALA A 216 -4.51 1.28 -1.09
CA ALA A 216 -4.48 1.93 -2.40
C ALA A 216 -3.31 1.42 -3.26
N ARG A 217 -2.13 1.25 -2.66
CA ARG A 217 -0.95 0.66 -3.34
C ARG A 217 -1.21 -0.78 -3.77
N VAL A 218 -1.89 -1.58 -2.92
CA VAL A 218 -2.32 -2.95 -3.27
C VAL A 218 -3.23 -2.94 -4.50
N ALA A 219 -4.24 -2.07 -4.56
CA ALA A 219 -5.15 -1.96 -5.70
C ALA A 219 -4.38 -1.69 -7.02
N HIS A 220 -3.46 -0.72 -7.00
CA HIS A 220 -2.62 -0.40 -8.16
C HIS A 220 -1.70 -1.55 -8.55
N LEU A 221 -1.08 -2.22 -7.57
CA LEU A 221 -0.16 -3.33 -7.84
C LEU A 221 -0.89 -4.53 -8.44
N LEU A 222 -2.08 -4.87 -7.94
CA LEU A 222 -2.94 -5.91 -8.48
C LEU A 222 -3.34 -5.64 -9.93
N ALA A 223 -3.68 -4.37 -10.24
CA ALA A 223 -4.00 -3.96 -11.62
C ALA A 223 -2.79 -4.03 -12.57
N SER A 224 -1.56 -4.08 -12.05
CA SER A 224 -0.34 -3.91 -12.84
C SER A 224 0.55 -5.15 -12.91
N SER A 225 0.25 -6.21 -12.13
CA SER A 225 1.07 -7.43 -12.10
C SER A 225 0.22 -8.69 -12.04
N ASP A 226 0.58 -9.70 -12.85
CA ASP A 226 -0.02 -11.05 -12.85
C ASP A 226 0.73 -12.02 -11.92
N ARG A 227 1.77 -11.55 -11.23
CA ARG A 227 2.59 -12.39 -10.33
C ARG A 227 1.95 -12.60 -8.96
N LEU A 228 0.91 -11.85 -8.63
CA LEU A 228 0.29 -11.91 -7.32
C LEU A 228 -0.76 -13.01 -7.26
N ARG A 229 -0.68 -13.84 -6.23
CA ARG A 229 -1.63 -14.93 -5.96
C ARG A 229 -2.86 -14.47 -5.20
N ALA A 230 -2.73 -13.41 -4.40
CA ALA A 230 -3.82 -12.84 -3.62
C ALA A 230 -3.52 -11.38 -3.24
N GLY A 231 -4.58 -10.65 -2.86
CA GLY A 231 -4.46 -9.29 -2.31
C GLY A 231 -5.38 -9.06 -1.13
N VAL A 232 -4.93 -8.24 -0.17
CA VAL A 232 -5.75 -7.76 0.95
C VAL A 232 -5.76 -6.24 0.95
N ILE A 233 -6.94 -5.65 0.88
CA ILE A 233 -7.16 -4.21 0.92
C ILE A 233 -8.01 -3.89 2.15
N THR A 234 -7.45 -3.16 3.11
CA THR A 234 -8.14 -2.78 4.34
C THR A 234 -8.37 -1.28 4.38
N ALA A 235 -9.63 -0.86 4.63
CA ALA A 235 -10.09 0.53 4.79
C ALA A 235 -9.54 1.47 3.70
N SER A 236 -9.72 1.09 2.43
CA SER A 236 -9.23 1.84 1.27
C SER A 236 -10.15 1.69 0.04
N MET A 237 -11.43 1.42 0.26
CA MET A 237 -12.39 1.26 -0.82
C MET A 237 -13.60 2.15 -0.67
N SER A 238 -13.82 2.99 -1.69
CA SER A 238 -15.00 3.81 -1.92
C SER A 238 -15.16 4.02 -3.43
N THR A 239 -15.94 5.00 -3.86
CA THR A 239 -16.06 5.40 -5.26
C THR A 239 -15.48 6.79 -5.49
N TYR A 240 -15.09 7.12 -6.71
CA TYR A 240 -14.67 8.49 -7.03
C TYR A 240 -15.80 9.52 -6.84
N ALA A 241 -17.05 9.09 -6.96
CA ALA A 241 -18.19 9.95 -6.68
C ALA A 241 -18.24 10.36 -5.21
N ASP A 242 -18.09 9.39 -4.29
CA ASP A 242 -18.03 9.64 -2.85
C ASP A 242 -16.82 10.51 -2.47
N ILE A 243 -15.64 10.21 -3.01
CA ILE A 243 -14.42 11.01 -2.77
C ILE A 243 -14.66 12.47 -3.20
N ALA A 244 -15.28 12.70 -4.35
CA ALA A 244 -15.56 14.04 -4.85
C ALA A 244 -16.65 14.77 -4.06
N ASP A 245 -17.55 14.04 -3.39
CA ASP A 245 -18.67 14.59 -2.60
C ASP A 245 -18.30 14.76 -1.12
N GLY A 246 -17.15 15.41 -0.85
CA GLY A 246 -16.77 15.85 0.50
C GLY A 246 -15.61 15.10 1.16
N HIS A 247 -15.03 14.07 0.50
CA HIS A 247 -13.92 13.29 1.07
C HIS A 247 -12.55 13.55 0.41
N ALA A 248 -12.48 14.48 -0.57
CA ALA A 248 -11.26 14.71 -1.33
C ALA A 248 -10.12 15.30 -0.50
N ASP A 249 -10.41 16.11 0.51
CA ASP A 249 -9.39 16.75 1.36
C ASP A 249 -8.68 15.75 2.28
N ASP A 250 -9.39 14.68 2.68
CA ASP A 250 -8.86 13.61 3.52
C ASP A 250 -8.30 12.42 2.70
N THR A 251 -8.52 12.44 1.38
CA THR A 251 -8.06 11.38 0.48
C THR A 251 -6.64 11.65 0.00
N SER A 252 -5.78 10.65 0.13
CA SER A 252 -4.39 10.71 -0.33
C SER A 252 -4.27 10.80 -1.86
N TRP A 253 -3.23 11.49 -2.35
CA TRP A 253 -2.81 11.48 -3.75
C TRP A 253 -2.49 10.07 -4.30
N LEU A 254 -2.44 9.06 -3.45
CA LEU A 254 -2.39 7.65 -3.87
C LEU A 254 -3.66 7.21 -4.61
N MET A 255 -4.81 7.80 -4.28
CA MET A 255 -6.10 7.48 -4.91
C MET A 255 -6.49 8.50 -5.99
N ILE A 256 -5.87 9.69 -6.01
CA ILE A 256 -6.25 10.78 -6.89
C ILE A 256 -5.23 10.92 -8.03
N THR A 257 -5.63 10.48 -9.22
CA THR A 257 -4.83 10.63 -10.45
C THR A 257 -5.70 11.26 -11.55
N ALA A 258 -5.23 12.38 -12.11
CA ALA A 258 -5.94 13.06 -13.19
C ALA A 258 -6.12 12.12 -14.40
N GLY A 259 -7.36 12.05 -14.90
CA GLY A 259 -7.74 11.19 -16.03
C GLY A 259 -8.08 9.73 -15.67
N LEU A 260 -7.70 9.24 -14.50
CA LEU A 260 -8.04 7.86 -14.08
C LEU A 260 -9.56 7.65 -13.91
N PRO A 261 -10.34 8.60 -13.36
CA PRO A 261 -11.81 8.49 -13.30
C PRO A 261 -12.51 8.42 -14.67
N ALA A 262 -11.84 8.85 -15.74
CA ALA A 262 -12.36 8.66 -17.10
C ALA A 262 -12.11 7.24 -17.65
N VAL A 263 -11.20 6.50 -17.03
CA VAL A 263 -10.88 5.11 -17.39
C VAL A 263 -11.80 4.15 -16.64
N CYS A 264 -11.85 4.26 -15.31
CA CYS A 264 -12.65 3.38 -14.44
C CYS A 264 -12.89 4.06 -13.09
N ASP A 265 -13.84 3.53 -12.32
CA ASP A 265 -14.01 3.94 -10.92
C ASP A 265 -12.94 3.30 -10.02
N TRP A 266 -12.76 3.84 -8.82
CA TRP A 266 -11.71 3.41 -7.89
C TRP A 266 -11.75 1.90 -7.58
N PRO A 267 -12.91 1.27 -7.22
CA PRO A 267 -12.96 -0.16 -6.94
C PRO A 267 -12.64 -1.03 -8.17
N GLU A 268 -12.90 -0.54 -9.38
CA GLU A 268 -12.65 -1.27 -10.63
C GLU A 268 -11.16 -1.43 -10.92
N ILE A 269 -10.29 -0.63 -10.27
CA ILE A 269 -8.84 -0.80 -10.36
C ILE A 269 -8.47 -2.17 -9.76
N ALA A 270 -8.87 -2.44 -8.51
CA ALA A 270 -8.67 -3.73 -7.87
C ALA A 270 -9.46 -4.85 -8.56
N GLY A 271 -10.71 -4.56 -8.98
CA GLY A 271 -11.57 -5.49 -9.72
C GLY A 271 -10.98 -5.94 -11.06
N SER A 272 -10.10 -5.12 -11.68
CA SER A 272 -9.41 -5.48 -12.93
C SER A 272 -8.47 -6.68 -12.78
N ALA A 273 -8.08 -7.04 -11.55
CA ALA A 273 -7.24 -8.21 -11.26
C ALA A 273 -8.03 -9.53 -11.18
N ALA A 274 -9.36 -9.49 -11.14
CA ALA A 274 -10.17 -10.72 -11.07
C ALA A 274 -9.74 -11.70 -12.18
N PRO A 275 -9.64 -13.02 -11.92
CA PRO A 275 -10.09 -13.75 -10.74
C PRO A 275 -9.03 -13.90 -9.63
N THR A 276 -7.97 -13.10 -9.60
CA THR A 276 -7.00 -13.15 -8.49
C THR A 276 -7.73 -12.99 -7.17
N PRO A 277 -7.55 -13.89 -6.18
CA PRO A 277 -8.19 -13.81 -4.87
C PRO A 277 -8.01 -12.43 -4.23
N LEU A 278 -9.10 -11.84 -3.76
CA LEU A 278 -9.13 -10.51 -3.14
C LEU A 278 -9.95 -10.53 -1.86
N LEU A 279 -9.35 -10.11 -0.76
CA LEU A 279 -10.03 -9.76 0.47
C LEU A 279 -10.13 -8.23 0.58
N VAL A 280 -11.33 -7.72 0.80
CA VAL A 280 -11.56 -6.30 1.11
C VAL A 280 -12.20 -6.18 2.49
N GLN A 281 -11.55 -5.44 3.38
CA GLN A 281 -12.04 -5.15 4.71
C GLN A 281 -12.46 -3.69 4.80
N PHE A 282 -13.73 -3.46 5.13
CA PHE A 282 -14.32 -2.15 5.33
C PHE A 282 -14.41 -1.83 6.83
N ALA A 283 -14.12 -0.59 7.19
CA ALA A 283 -14.34 -0.02 8.52
C ALA A 283 -15.62 0.83 8.46
N GLU A 284 -16.71 0.40 9.12
CA GLU A 284 -18.04 1.02 8.97
C GLU A 284 -18.11 2.46 9.49
N GLN A 285 -17.24 2.82 10.42
CA GLN A 285 -17.16 4.15 11.04
C GLN A 285 -16.00 4.98 10.49
N ASP A 286 -15.50 4.62 9.31
CA ASP A 286 -14.40 5.33 8.64
C ASP A 286 -14.86 6.73 8.24
N SER A 287 -14.12 7.76 8.68
CA SER A 287 -14.40 9.16 8.34
C SER A 287 -13.82 9.59 6.99
N HIS A 288 -12.93 8.78 6.38
CA HIS A 288 -12.33 9.09 5.08
C HIS A 288 -13.24 8.73 3.91
N PHE A 289 -14.28 7.91 4.14
CA PHE A 289 -15.19 7.43 3.11
C PHE A 289 -16.63 7.36 3.62
N GLY A 290 -17.58 7.78 2.77
CA GLY A 290 -18.99 7.70 3.08
C GLY A 290 -19.50 6.25 3.07
N PRO A 291 -20.47 5.90 3.95
CA PRO A 291 -21.07 4.55 3.97
C PRO A 291 -21.67 4.12 2.61
N THR A 292 -22.25 5.04 1.86
CA THR A 292 -22.79 4.79 0.53
C THR A 292 -21.67 4.47 -0.45
N GLY A 293 -20.60 5.27 -0.48
CA GLY A 293 -19.46 5.04 -1.34
C GLY A 293 -18.77 3.69 -1.10
N MET A 294 -18.64 3.28 0.17
CA MET A 294 -18.12 1.95 0.52
C MET A 294 -19.02 0.80 0.01
N ARG A 295 -20.36 0.93 0.14
CA ARG A 295 -21.31 -0.09 -0.36
C ARG A 295 -21.32 -0.15 -1.88
N ASP A 296 -21.25 0.99 -2.55
CA ASP A 296 -21.17 1.07 -4.01
C ASP A 296 -19.87 0.46 -4.53
N ALA A 297 -18.76 0.66 -3.79
CA ALA A 297 -17.49 0.03 -4.10
C ALA A 297 -17.56 -1.50 -3.96
N GLU A 298 -18.16 -2.01 -2.89
CA GLU A 298 -18.41 -3.45 -2.73
C GLU A 298 -19.26 -4.00 -3.89
N ALA A 299 -20.35 -3.32 -4.26
CA ALA A 299 -21.21 -3.71 -5.37
C ALA A 299 -20.44 -3.72 -6.70
N SER A 300 -19.54 -2.76 -6.92
CA SER A 300 -18.66 -2.71 -8.10
C SER A 300 -17.70 -3.90 -8.16
N LEU A 301 -17.03 -4.21 -7.07
CA LEU A 301 -16.13 -5.38 -6.97
C LEU A 301 -16.88 -6.69 -7.23
N ARG A 302 -18.09 -6.84 -6.67
CA ARG A 302 -18.94 -8.02 -6.92
C ARG A 302 -19.34 -8.15 -8.40
N ARG A 303 -19.56 -7.04 -9.12
CA ARG A 303 -19.79 -7.07 -10.58
C ARG A 303 -18.55 -7.58 -11.33
N ASP A 304 -17.35 -7.12 -10.98
CA ASP A 304 -16.11 -7.54 -11.64
C ASP A 304 -15.76 -9.03 -11.37
N TYR A 305 -16.03 -9.52 -10.16
CA TYR A 305 -15.80 -10.92 -9.79
C TYR A 305 -16.96 -11.86 -10.19
N GLY A 306 -18.16 -11.32 -10.45
CA GLY A 306 -19.35 -12.11 -10.76
C GLY A 306 -19.69 -13.10 -9.63
N ASN A 307 -19.95 -14.35 -9.96
CA ASN A 307 -20.25 -15.42 -9.01
C ASN A 307 -18.97 -16.10 -8.44
N SER A 308 -17.80 -15.52 -8.62
CA SER A 308 -16.54 -16.10 -8.14
C SER A 308 -16.46 -16.04 -6.62
N THR A 309 -16.01 -17.13 -6.01
CA THR A 309 -15.69 -17.22 -4.57
C THR A 309 -14.33 -16.57 -4.22
N MET A 310 -13.63 -16.03 -5.22
CA MET A 310 -12.32 -15.41 -5.05
C MET A 310 -12.40 -13.99 -4.47
N LEU A 311 -13.58 -13.38 -4.38
CA LEU A 311 -13.81 -12.12 -3.65
C LEU A 311 -14.44 -12.43 -2.30
N LEU A 312 -13.77 -12.01 -1.23
CA LEU A 312 -14.33 -11.94 0.11
C LEU A 312 -14.37 -10.48 0.57
N THR A 313 -15.51 -10.03 1.08
CA THR A 313 -15.67 -8.73 1.72
C THR A 313 -16.02 -8.93 3.18
N GLN A 314 -15.41 -8.15 4.07
CA GLN A 314 -15.65 -8.15 5.50
C GLN A 314 -15.94 -6.72 5.96
N TRP A 315 -16.89 -6.57 6.88
CA TRP A 315 -17.27 -5.30 7.47
C TRP A 315 -17.02 -5.34 8.98
N PHE A 316 -16.31 -4.33 9.48
CA PHE A 316 -15.96 -4.20 10.87
C PHE A 316 -16.53 -2.88 11.41
N SER A 317 -17.14 -2.93 12.59
CA SER A 317 -17.70 -1.74 13.24
C SER A 317 -16.60 -0.92 13.92
N GLU A 318 -15.65 -0.46 13.12
CA GLU A 318 -14.43 0.22 13.53
C GLU A 318 -14.29 1.56 12.80
N PRO A 319 -13.61 2.56 13.39
CA PRO A 319 -13.13 3.73 12.68
C PRO A 319 -11.99 3.36 11.71
N HIS A 320 -11.32 4.37 11.12
CA HIS A 320 -10.21 4.17 10.20
C HIS A 320 -8.99 3.53 10.90
N ARG A 321 -9.04 2.21 11.12
CA ARG A 321 -8.02 1.42 11.82
C ARG A 321 -7.82 0.07 11.17
N PHE A 322 -6.67 -0.54 11.42
CA PHE A 322 -6.38 -1.94 11.08
C PHE A 322 -6.18 -2.71 12.38
N THR A 323 -7.30 -3.06 13.02
CA THR A 323 -7.31 -3.71 14.34
C THR A 323 -6.67 -5.09 14.31
N ALA A 324 -6.29 -5.61 15.48
CA ALA A 324 -5.74 -6.96 15.59
C ALA A 324 -6.70 -8.02 15.00
N ALA A 325 -8.00 -7.88 15.21
CA ALA A 325 -9.00 -8.78 14.63
C ALA A 325 -9.02 -8.76 13.09
N MET A 326 -8.86 -7.57 12.49
CA MET A 326 -8.74 -7.44 11.03
C MET A 326 -7.43 -8.02 10.51
N GLN A 327 -6.32 -7.83 11.23
CA GLN A 327 -5.00 -8.39 10.91
C GLN A 327 -5.03 -9.92 10.95
N ASP A 328 -5.60 -10.51 11.99
CA ASP A 328 -5.75 -11.97 12.13
C ASP A 328 -6.64 -12.55 11.02
N ALA A 329 -7.76 -11.90 10.71
CA ALA A 329 -8.65 -12.32 9.62
C ALA A 329 -7.91 -12.28 8.26
N ALA A 330 -7.11 -11.24 8.01
CA ALA A 330 -6.30 -11.11 6.80
C ALA A 330 -5.21 -12.20 6.71
N ALA A 331 -4.47 -12.45 7.80
CA ALA A 331 -3.43 -13.48 7.86
C ALA A 331 -4.01 -14.89 7.62
N ASN A 332 -5.13 -15.21 8.29
CA ASN A 332 -5.84 -16.48 8.12
C ASN A 332 -6.33 -16.66 6.67
N TRP A 333 -6.90 -15.61 6.07
CA TRP A 333 -7.38 -15.68 4.70
C TRP A 333 -6.21 -15.86 3.71
N LEU A 334 -5.10 -15.13 3.89
CA LEU A 334 -3.90 -15.29 3.07
C LEU A 334 -3.34 -16.71 3.13
N SER A 335 -3.33 -17.34 4.31
CA SER A 335 -2.84 -18.74 4.48
C SER A 335 -3.65 -19.77 3.69
N LEU A 336 -4.87 -19.43 3.26
CA LEU A 336 -5.73 -20.30 2.44
C LEU A 336 -5.53 -20.09 0.93
N HIS A 337 -4.90 -18.96 0.52
CA HIS A 337 -4.86 -18.52 -0.89
C HIS A 337 -3.43 -18.40 -1.44
N VAL A 338 -2.39 -18.58 -0.58
CA VAL A 338 -0.97 -18.39 -0.95
C VAL A 338 -0.05 -19.58 -0.49
#